data_dafe43f2068a31fa131978d100a3d99f
#
_entry.id   dafe43f2068a31fa131978d100a3d99f
#
_cell.length_a   1.000
_cell.length_b   1.000
_cell.length_c   1.000
_cell.angle_alpha   90.00
_cell.angle_beta   90.00
_cell.angle_gamma   90.00
#
_symmetry.space_group_name_H-M   'P 1'
#
loop_
_entity.id
_entity.type
_entity.pdbx_description
1 polymer ?
#
loop_
_entity_poly.entity_id
_entity_poly.type
_entity_poly.pdbx_seq_one_letter_code
_entity_poly.pdbx_strand_id
1 'polypeptide(L)'
;QKVKDYTYGIHFTSFYLEGNFTPHVRIMKTGYENVEVAKEFAMPYIMLRNPKPYDTTTLNYEWQVWGTQAFSIYTPGTDQVDVKQARYGIDAVIRFLAYHGLIHMKVNGGYRSRIVEENELVTVRTKTSGILVLKVKCGDHLSVGDEIAEIIDTYEGDVIEVIKSPCEGCLFYHGSNPLIYSNTAIAKIIKDTDFI
;
A
#
# COMPACT_ATOMS: atom_id res chain seq x y z
N GLN A 1 -6.50 -13.64 23.26
CA GLN A 1 -7.55 -13.48 24.28
C GLN A 1 -7.68 -12.06 24.85
N LYS A 2 -6.58 -11.27 24.95
CA LYS A 2 -6.61 -9.92 25.55
C LYS A 2 -7.24 -8.82 24.68
N VAL A 3 -7.52 -9.10 23.42
CA VAL A 3 -8.03 -8.11 22.42
C VAL A 3 -9.44 -8.49 21.92
N LYS A 4 -10.10 -9.42 22.57
CA LYS A 4 -11.48 -9.80 22.32
C LYS A 4 -12.40 -8.76 22.98
N ASP A 5 -13.55 -8.51 22.34
CA ASP A 5 -14.60 -7.62 22.85
C ASP A 5 -14.34 -6.11 22.69
N TYR A 6 -13.39 -5.71 21.83
CA TYR A 6 -13.23 -4.33 21.42
C TYR A 6 -13.98 -4.05 20.11
N THR A 7 -14.58 -2.86 20.01
CA THR A 7 -15.31 -2.45 18.79
C THR A 7 -14.37 -2.25 17.61
N TYR A 8 -13.22 -1.64 17.85
CA TYR A 8 -12.23 -1.30 16.83
C TYR A 8 -10.86 -1.88 17.16
N GLY A 9 -10.21 -2.41 16.15
CA GLY A 9 -8.83 -2.89 16.19
C GLY A 9 -7.99 -2.16 15.13
N ILE A 10 -7.04 -1.35 15.57
CA ILE A 10 -6.14 -0.60 14.69
C ILE A 10 -4.72 -1.07 14.96
N HIS A 11 -4.03 -1.53 13.91
CA HIS A 11 -2.61 -1.84 14.06
C HIS A 11 -1.78 -1.28 12.91
N PHE A 12 -0.58 -0.85 13.24
CA PHE A 12 0.43 -0.46 12.26
C PHE A 12 1.17 -1.70 11.79
N THR A 13 1.36 -1.81 10.50
CA THR A 13 1.99 -2.99 9.92
C THR A 13 2.96 -2.59 8.83
N SER A 14 4.01 -3.39 8.66
CA SER A 14 4.96 -3.26 7.55
C SER A 14 4.51 -4.10 6.35
N PHE A 15 4.89 -3.65 5.16
CA PHE A 15 4.72 -4.46 3.97
C PHE A 15 5.79 -5.57 3.95
N TYR A 16 5.46 -6.74 3.42
CA TYR A 16 6.40 -7.88 3.37
C TYR A 16 7.44 -7.79 2.25
N LEU A 17 7.24 -6.85 1.31
CA LEU A 17 8.23 -6.53 0.27
C LEU A 17 9.00 -5.28 0.70
N GLU A 18 10.31 -5.31 0.53
CA GLU A 18 11.17 -4.15 0.71
C GLU A 18 10.83 -3.08 -0.33
N GLY A 19 10.71 -1.83 0.10
CA GLY A 19 10.42 -0.72 -0.80
C GLY A 19 9.53 0.35 -0.20
N ASN A 20 9.06 1.20 -1.08
CA ASN A 20 8.13 2.27 -0.75
C ASN A 20 6.75 1.99 -1.35
N PHE A 21 5.72 2.51 -0.70
CA PHE A 21 4.35 2.43 -1.18
C PHE A 21 3.52 3.64 -0.72
N THR A 22 2.43 3.88 -1.39
CA THR A 22 1.51 4.94 -1.00
C THR A 22 0.80 4.57 0.30
N PRO A 23 0.67 5.51 1.27
CA PRO A 23 -0.04 5.27 2.53
C PRO A 23 -1.45 4.77 2.29
N HIS A 24 -1.87 3.76 3.03
CA HIS A 24 -3.21 3.18 2.86
C HIS A 24 -3.72 2.45 4.11
N VAL A 25 -5.02 2.30 4.19
CA VAL A 25 -5.67 1.35 5.08
C VAL A 25 -5.90 0.06 4.33
N ARG A 26 -5.58 -1.09 4.92
CA ARG A 26 -5.94 -2.38 4.37
C ARG A 26 -6.95 -3.10 5.25
N ILE A 27 -7.97 -3.65 4.62
CA ILE A 27 -8.98 -4.52 5.23
C ILE A 27 -9.14 -5.77 4.37
N MET A 28 -9.59 -6.86 4.99
CA MET A 28 -9.79 -8.13 4.27
C MET A 28 -11.27 -8.37 4.03
N LYS A 29 -11.61 -8.93 2.88
CA LYS A 29 -12.97 -9.37 2.52
C LYS A 29 -13.31 -10.67 3.25
N THR A 30 -13.67 -10.55 4.52
CA THR A 30 -14.05 -11.69 5.37
C THR A 30 -15.57 -11.86 5.48
N GLY A 31 -16.34 -10.91 4.96
CA GLY A 31 -17.77 -10.75 5.19
C GLY A 31 -18.08 -9.90 6.43
N TYR A 32 -17.07 -9.49 7.18
CA TYR A 32 -17.18 -8.64 8.38
C TYR A 32 -16.40 -7.32 8.23
N GLU A 33 -15.90 -7.01 7.03
CA GLU A 33 -15.22 -5.75 6.76
C GLU A 33 -16.19 -4.56 6.79
N ASN A 34 -15.71 -3.43 7.30
CA ASN A 34 -16.45 -2.18 7.29
C ASN A 34 -15.68 -1.10 6.53
N VAL A 35 -16.02 -0.97 5.23
CA VAL A 35 -15.37 -0.02 4.32
C VAL A 35 -15.72 1.42 4.67
N GLU A 36 -16.94 1.67 5.14
CA GLU A 36 -17.38 3.03 5.49
C GLU A 36 -16.58 3.56 6.68
N VAL A 37 -16.36 2.75 7.70
CA VAL A 37 -15.50 3.11 8.83
C VAL A 37 -14.04 3.24 8.40
N ALA A 38 -13.56 2.46 7.43
CA ALA A 38 -12.21 2.62 6.90
C ALA A 38 -11.98 3.98 6.22
N LYS A 39 -13.01 4.60 5.65
CA LYS A 39 -12.93 5.95 5.05
C LYS A 39 -12.63 7.05 6.08
N GLU A 40 -12.97 6.84 7.34
CA GLU A 40 -12.79 7.82 8.41
C GLU A 40 -11.33 8.06 8.77
N PHE A 41 -10.43 7.13 8.43
CA PHE A 41 -8.99 7.36 8.50
C PHE A 41 -8.52 8.42 7.50
N ALA A 42 -9.32 8.69 6.45
CA ALA A 42 -9.05 9.65 5.39
C ALA A 42 -7.63 9.53 4.81
N MET A 43 -7.19 8.28 4.58
CA MET A 43 -5.95 7.96 3.86
C MET A 43 -6.21 7.92 2.34
N PRO A 44 -5.18 8.06 1.49
CA PRO A 44 -5.36 8.08 0.03
C PRO A 44 -6.11 6.88 -0.51
N TYR A 45 -5.80 5.68 0.01
CA TYR A 45 -6.37 4.44 -0.48
C TYR A 45 -6.89 3.55 0.65
N ILE A 46 -7.94 2.80 0.33
CA ILE A 46 -8.41 1.65 1.10
C ILE A 46 -8.22 0.41 0.23
N MET A 47 -7.29 -0.45 0.64
CA MET A 47 -6.97 -1.68 -0.08
C MET A 47 -7.86 -2.81 0.42
N LEU A 48 -8.77 -3.28 -0.44
CA LEU A 48 -9.59 -4.46 -0.20
C LEU A 48 -8.87 -5.71 -0.71
N ARG A 49 -8.62 -6.65 0.19
CA ARG A 49 -7.90 -7.86 -0.13
C ARG A 49 -8.74 -9.10 0.14
N ASN A 50 -8.79 -10.02 -0.82
CA ASN A 50 -9.32 -11.34 -0.57
C ASN A 50 -8.34 -12.12 0.32
N PRO A 51 -8.80 -12.68 1.46
CA PRO A 51 -7.91 -13.42 2.35
C PRO A 51 -7.41 -14.69 1.66
N LYS A 52 -6.11 -14.95 1.77
CA LYS A 52 -5.45 -16.18 1.34
C LYS A 52 -5.27 -17.11 2.54
N PRO A 53 -5.03 -18.41 2.35
CA PRO A 53 -4.92 -19.35 3.47
C PRO A 53 -3.94 -18.91 4.58
N TYR A 54 -2.83 -18.28 4.22
CA TYR A 54 -1.85 -17.77 5.18
C TYR A 54 -2.29 -16.47 5.89
N ASP A 55 -3.29 -15.75 5.38
CA ASP A 55 -3.81 -14.54 6.02
C ASP A 55 -4.68 -14.88 7.23
N THR A 56 -5.20 -16.11 7.31
CA THR A 56 -6.05 -16.57 8.42
C THR A 56 -5.34 -16.60 9.78
N THR A 57 -4.02 -16.51 9.81
CA THR A 57 -3.22 -16.40 11.04
C THR A 57 -2.85 -14.96 11.39
N THR A 58 -3.28 -13.99 10.59
CA THR A 58 -2.95 -12.58 10.84
C THR A 58 -3.91 -11.94 11.83
N LEU A 59 -3.39 -10.98 12.61
CA LEU A 59 -4.16 -10.26 13.62
C LEU A 59 -5.40 -9.58 13.04
N ASN A 60 -5.28 -8.97 11.85
CA ASN A 60 -6.39 -8.28 11.19
C ASN A 60 -7.52 -9.26 10.85
N TYR A 61 -7.18 -10.43 10.27
CA TYR A 61 -8.16 -11.45 9.92
C TYR A 61 -8.88 -11.97 11.16
N GLU A 62 -8.13 -12.38 12.18
CA GLU A 62 -8.67 -12.90 13.44
C GLU A 62 -9.59 -11.88 14.13
N TRP A 63 -9.20 -10.62 14.19
CA TRP A 63 -10.04 -9.57 14.75
C TRP A 63 -11.37 -9.45 14.00
N GLN A 64 -11.35 -9.44 12.66
CA GLN A 64 -12.56 -9.31 11.87
C GLN A 64 -13.51 -10.50 12.09
N VAL A 65 -13.02 -11.74 12.01
CA VAL A 65 -13.87 -12.94 12.19
C VAL A 65 -14.39 -13.10 13.62
N TRP A 66 -13.74 -12.47 14.60
CA TRP A 66 -14.21 -12.42 16.00
C TRP A 66 -15.03 -11.17 16.32
N GLY A 67 -15.47 -10.41 15.32
CA GLY A 67 -16.42 -9.32 15.46
C GLY A 67 -15.80 -7.95 15.79
N THR A 68 -14.46 -7.81 15.80
CA THR A 68 -13.78 -6.51 15.92
C THR A 68 -13.61 -5.91 14.55
N GLN A 69 -14.01 -4.65 14.36
CA GLN A 69 -13.75 -3.91 13.11
C GLN A 69 -12.25 -3.59 13.03
N ALA A 70 -11.52 -4.34 12.21
CA ALA A 70 -10.07 -4.32 12.20
C ALA A 70 -9.50 -3.61 10.97
N PHE A 71 -8.51 -2.73 11.21
CA PHE A 71 -7.88 -1.89 10.21
C PHE A 71 -6.36 -1.98 10.33
N SER A 72 -5.70 -2.29 9.22
CA SER A 72 -4.24 -2.26 9.14
C SER A 72 -3.80 -0.97 8.48
N ILE A 73 -3.04 -0.16 9.20
CA ILE A 73 -2.47 1.10 8.71
C ILE A 73 -1.07 0.82 8.14
N TYR A 74 -0.90 1.14 6.87
CA TYR A 74 0.38 1.06 6.19
C TYR A 74 0.92 2.46 5.94
N THR A 75 2.15 2.69 6.38
CA THR A 75 2.91 3.92 6.10
C THR A 75 4.05 3.61 5.14
N PRO A 76 4.46 4.57 4.29
CA PRO A 76 5.52 4.34 3.31
C PRO A 76 6.84 3.90 3.94
N GLY A 77 7.57 3.06 3.20
CA GLY A 77 8.89 2.57 3.59
C GLY A 77 8.84 1.38 4.55
N THR A 78 9.65 0.36 4.25
CA THR A 78 9.78 -0.83 5.07
C THR A 78 11.11 -0.88 5.81
N ASP A 79 12.13 -0.20 5.28
CA ASP A 79 13.53 -0.40 5.69
C ASP A 79 14.13 0.82 6.37
N GLN A 80 13.39 1.92 6.47
CA GLN A 80 13.87 3.18 7.01
C GLN A 80 12.86 3.79 7.98
N VAL A 81 13.36 4.39 9.05
CA VAL A 81 12.56 5.22 9.95
C VAL A 81 12.42 6.60 9.34
N ASP A 82 11.25 6.89 8.76
CA ASP A 82 10.90 8.22 8.25
C ASP A 82 9.81 8.85 9.12
N VAL A 83 10.21 9.86 9.89
CA VAL A 83 9.32 10.57 10.82
C VAL A 83 8.18 11.28 10.09
N LYS A 84 8.41 11.78 8.85
CA LYS A 84 7.36 12.43 8.06
C LYS A 84 6.31 11.42 7.62
N GLN A 85 6.76 10.24 7.21
CA GLN A 85 5.88 9.16 6.77
C GLN A 85 5.11 8.54 7.95
N ALA A 86 5.76 8.35 9.09
CA ALA A 86 5.10 7.90 10.31
C ALA A 86 3.95 8.83 10.73
N ARG A 87 4.08 10.14 10.46
CA ARG A 87 3.03 11.12 10.76
C ARG A 87 1.74 10.87 9.98
N TYR A 88 1.79 10.35 8.75
CA TYR A 88 0.59 9.98 8.00
C TYR A 88 -0.28 8.97 8.77
N GLY A 89 0.35 7.95 9.34
CA GLY A 89 -0.35 6.94 10.13
C GLY A 89 -0.93 7.52 11.42
N ILE A 90 -0.15 8.35 12.13
CA ILE A 90 -0.59 9.01 13.37
C ILE A 90 -1.77 9.92 13.08
N ASP A 91 -1.67 10.78 12.06
CA ASP A 91 -2.74 11.72 11.68
C ASP A 91 -4.02 10.96 11.26
N ALA A 92 -3.90 9.82 10.60
CA ALA A 92 -5.03 8.97 10.24
C ALA A 92 -5.77 8.44 11.49
N VAL A 93 -5.03 7.95 12.47
CA VAL A 93 -5.62 7.47 13.75
C VAL A 93 -6.24 8.64 14.53
N ILE A 94 -5.58 9.79 14.58
CA ILE A 94 -6.12 10.98 15.24
C ILE A 94 -7.43 11.43 14.57
N ARG A 95 -7.52 11.45 13.24
CA ARG A 95 -8.77 11.75 12.50
C ARG A 95 -9.87 10.77 12.88
N PHE A 96 -9.58 9.48 12.87
CA PHE A 96 -10.52 8.44 13.28
C PHE A 96 -11.03 8.65 14.70
N LEU A 97 -10.15 8.88 15.67
CA LEU A 97 -10.53 9.11 17.06
C LEU A 97 -11.35 10.40 17.25
N ALA A 98 -11.00 11.46 16.52
CA ALA A 98 -11.75 12.72 16.56
C ALA A 98 -13.15 12.58 15.93
N TYR A 99 -13.26 11.83 14.81
CA TYR A 99 -14.53 11.57 14.15
C TYR A 99 -15.50 10.81 15.08
N HIS A 100 -15.00 9.84 15.82
CA HIS A 100 -15.78 9.09 16.81
C HIS A 100 -15.98 9.83 18.15
N GLY A 101 -15.54 11.08 18.27
CA GLY A 101 -15.69 11.87 19.49
C GLY A 101 -14.89 11.35 20.69
N LEU A 102 -13.91 10.46 20.44
CA LEU A 102 -13.05 9.90 21.50
C LEU A 102 -11.98 10.90 21.96
N ILE A 103 -11.66 11.87 21.10
CA ILE A 103 -10.78 12.99 21.42
C ILE A 103 -11.37 14.29 20.88
N HIS A 104 -11.12 15.40 21.57
CA HIS A 104 -11.50 16.74 21.13
C HIS A 104 -10.26 17.44 20.55
N MET A 105 -10.01 17.29 19.27
CA MET A 105 -8.85 17.82 18.58
C MET A 105 -9.24 18.33 17.20
N LYS A 106 -8.72 19.50 16.81
CA LYS A 106 -8.85 19.99 15.45
C LYS A 106 -7.88 19.20 14.55
N VAL A 107 -8.43 18.50 13.58
CA VAL A 107 -7.68 17.68 12.62
C VAL A 107 -7.81 18.20 11.20
N ASN A 108 -6.83 17.91 10.34
CA ASN A 108 -6.98 18.17 8.92
C ASN A 108 -7.93 17.14 8.30
N GLY A 109 -8.58 17.49 7.18
CA GLY A 109 -9.59 16.63 6.53
C GLY A 109 -9.04 15.35 5.91
N GLY A 110 -7.71 15.26 5.68
CA GLY A 110 -7.09 14.11 5.00
C GLY A 110 -7.53 13.99 3.54
N TYR A 111 -7.65 12.75 3.06
CA TYR A 111 -7.97 12.41 1.67
C TYR A 111 -9.40 11.85 1.55
N ARG A 112 -10.02 12.06 0.40
CA ARG A 112 -11.15 11.24 -0.02
C ARG A 112 -10.59 9.91 -0.51
N SER A 113 -10.69 8.87 0.32
CA SER A 113 -10.09 7.57 0.04
C SER A 113 -10.68 6.94 -1.23
N ARG A 114 -9.80 6.48 -2.14
CA ARG A 114 -10.18 5.57 -3.23
C ARG A 114 -10.15 4.14 -2.69
N ILE A 115 -11.23 3.39 -2.92
CA ILE A 115 -11.27 1.97 -2.64
C ILE A 115 -10.61 1.26 -3.83
N VAL A 116 -9.67 0.35 -3.54
CA VAL A 116 -8.91 -0.39 -4.55
C VAL A 116 -9.02 -1.88 -4.24
N GLU A 117 -9.40 -2.65 -5.23
CA GLU A 117 -9.43 -4.10 -5.17
C GLU A 117 -8.14 -4.71 -5.75
N GLU A 118 -7.88 -5.98 -5.42
CA GLU A 118 -6.64 -6.66 -5.80
C GLU A 118 -6.47 -6.78 -7.33
N ASN A 119 -7.57 -6.87 -8.08
CA ASN A 119 -7.60 -6.93 -9.55
C ASN A 119 -7.29 -5.60 -10.26
N GLU A 120 -7.34 -4.48 -9.54
CA GLU A 120 -6.94 -3.16 -10.05
C GLU A 120 -5.41 -2.94 -9.96
N LEU A 121 -4.68 -3.83 -9.29
CA LEU A 121 -3.23 -3.74 -9.13
C LEU A 121 -2.51 -4.48 -10.27
N VAL A 122 -1.81 -3.72 -11.09
CA VAL A 122 -0.91 -4.25 -12.13
C VAL A 122 0.49 -4.37 -11.57
N THR A 123 1.06 -5.59 -11.57
CA THR A 123 2.43 -5.84 -11.12
C THR A 123 3.39 -5.79 -12.29
N VAL A 124 4.41 -4.94 -12.19
CA VAL A 124 5.49 -4.81 -13.17
C VAL A 124 6.70 -5.61 -12.70
N ARG A 125 7.22 -6.46 -13.57
CA ARG A 125 8.34 -7.35 -13.28
C ARG A 125 9.48 -7.15 -14.26
N THR A 126 10.71 -7.35 -13.77
CA THR A 126 11.92 -7.37 -14.59
C THR A 126 12.01 -8.65 -15.41
N LYS A 127 12.65 -8.59 -16.57
CA LYS A 127 13.01 -9.76 -17.38
C LYS A 127 14.46 -10.19 -17.12
N THR A 128 15.31 -9.23 -16.76
CA THR A 128 16.75 -9.44 -16.53
C THR A 128 17.14 -9.23 -15.08
N SER A 129 18.32 -9.71 -14.69
CA SER A 129 18.97 -9.41 -13.41
C SER A 129 19.97 -8.27 -13.61
N GLY A 130 20.18 -7.44 -12.59
CA GLY A 130 21.12 -6.33 -12.65
C GLY A 130 20.89 -5.28 -11.57
N ILE A 131 21.38 -4.08 -11.79
CA ILE A 131 21.20 -2.93 -10.89
C ILE A 131 19.95 -2.18 -11.32
N LEU A 132 18.98 -2.04 -10.41
CA LEU A 132 17.75 -1.29 -10.60
C LEU A 132 18.00 0.21 -10.40
N VAL A 133 17.68 1.01 -11.40
CA VAL A 133 17.65 2.48 -11.31
C VAL A 133 16.24 2.96 -11.57
N LEU A 134 15.57 3.37 -10.49
CA LEU A 134 14.21 3.90 -10.55
C LEU A 134 14.19 5.32 -11.11
N LYS A 135 13.19 5.62 -11.94
CA LYS A 135 12.93 6.95 -12.50
C LYS A 135 11.68 7.62 -11.94
N VAL A 136 10.91 6.89 -11.13
CA VAL A 136 9.59 7.30 -10.61
C VAL A 136 9.51 7.08 -9.10
N LYS A 137 8.53 7.70 -8.47
CA LYS A 137 8.26 7.55 -7.03
C LYS A 137 6.79 7.22 -6.78
N CYS A 138 6.49 6.64 -5.62
CA CYS A 138 5.12 6.35 -5.22
C CYS A 138 4.25 7.61 -5.24
N GLY A 139 3.06 7.49 -5.83
CA GLY A 139 2.12 8.58 -6.04
C GLY A 139 2.22 9.25 -7.42
N ASP A 140 3.25 8.97 -8.21
CA ASP A 140 3.33 9.48 -9.59
C ASP A 140 2.23 8.83 -10.44
N HIS A 141 1.59 9.64 -11.27
CA HIS A 141 0.65 9.18 -12.29
C HIS A 141 1.43 8.83 -13.56
N LEU A 142 1.21 7.64 -14.08
CA LEU A 142 1.92 7.07 -15.22
C LEU A 142 0.97 6.87 -16.40
N SER A 143 1.41 7.22 -17.58
CA SER A 143 0.79 6.83 -18.84
C SER A 143 1.40 5.53 -19.39
N VAL A 144 0.67 4.87 -20.30
CA VAL A 144 1.21 3.69 -20.99
C VAL A 144 2.50 4.05 -21.72
N GLY A 145 3.56 3.30 -21.43
CA GLY A 145 4.88 3.50 -22.06
C GLY A 145 5.85 4.41 -21.28
N ASP A 146 5.39 5.08 -20.22
CA ASP A 146 6.27 5.88 -19.36
C ASP A 146 7.35 5.00 -18.73
N GLU A 147 8.57 5.50 -18.65
CA GLU A 147 9.70 4.78 -18.09
C GLU A 147 9.64 4.74 -16.56
N ILE A 148 9.56 3.53 -16.01
CA ILE A 148 9.55 3.28 -14.57
C ILE A 148 10.97 3.13 -14.04
N ALA A 149 11.81 2.35 -14.75
CA ALA A 149 13.14 2.02 -14.30
C ALA A 149 14.03 1.56 -15.46
N GLU A 150 15.33 1.58 -15.22
CA GLU A 150 16.35 0.91 -16.03
C GLU A 150 17.04 -0.19 -15.22
N ILE A 151 17.45 -1.24 -15.92
CA ILE A 151 18.32 -2.27 -15.38
C ILE A 151 19.67 -2.13 -16.03
N ILE A 152 20.70 -1.98 -15.21
CA ILE A 152 22.08 -1.80 -15.63
C ILE A 152 22.83 -3.11 -15.43
N ASP A 153 23.62 -3.51 -16.42
CA ASP A 153 24.56 -4.62 -16.32
C ASP A 153 25.60 -4.34 -15.24
N THR A 154 25.86 -5.34 -14.39
CA THR A 154 26.78 -5.17 -13.24
C THR A 154 28.26 -5.16 -13.61
N TYR A 155 28.62 -5.59 -14.83
CA TYR A 155 30.01 -5.66 -15.31
C TYR A 155 30.33 -4.56 -16.31
N GLU A 156 29.48 -4.38 -17.31
CA GLU A 156 29.72 -3.42 -18.41
C GLU A 156 29.19 -2.03 -18.09
N GLY A 157 28.20 -1.92 -17.19
CA GLY A 157 27.58 -0.64 -16.84
C GLY A 157 26.56 -0.14 -17.86
N ASP A 158 26.26 -0.94 -18.88
CA ASP A 158 25.29 -0.60 -19.91
C ASP A 158 23.86 -0.86 -19.46
N VAL A 159 22.90 -0.09 -20.01
CA VAL A 159 21.46 -0.34 -19.82
C VAL A 159 21.03 -1.56 -20.63
N ILE A 160 20.63 -2.63 -19.95
CA ILE A 160 20.22 -3.90 -20.58
C ILE A 160 18.69 -4.09 -20.61
N GLU A 161 17.93 -3.32 -19.82
CA GLU A 161 16.47 -3.33 -19.88
C GLU A 161 15.93 -1.94 -19.50
N VAL A 162 14.96 -1.46 -20.28
CA VAL A 162 14.14 -0.28 -19.93
C VAL A 162 12.73 -0.78 -19.61
N ILE A 163 12.29 -0.54 -18.38
CA ILE A 163 11.00 -1.00 -17.90
C ILE A 163 10.00 0.14 -18.01
N LYS A 164 8.89 -0.13 -18.69
CA LYS A 164 7.86 0.86 -19.00
C LYS A 164 6.53 0.46 -18.35
N SER A 165 5.69 1.49 -18.12
CA SER A 165 4.34 1.26 -17.60
C SER A 165 3.47 0.53 -18.62
N PRO A 166 2.84 -0.60 -18.24
CA PRO A 166 1.95 -1.33 -19.10
C PRO A 166 0.52 -0.75 -19.14
N CYS A 167 0.20 0.19 -18.26
CA CYS A 167 -1.13 0.78 -18.12
C CYS A 167 -1.06 2.22 -17.64
N GLU A 168 -2.14 2.93 -17.80
CA GLU A 168 -2.39 4.22 -17.15
C GLU A 168 -2.78 4.00 -15.69
N GLY A 169 -2.26 4.83 -14.77
CA GLY A 169 -2.58 4.70 -13.35
C GLY A 169 -1.54 5.30 -12.41
N CYS A 170 -1.81 5.16 -11.12
CA CYS A 170 -0.94 5.68 -10.06
C CYS A 170 0.05 4.63 -9.58
N LEU A 171 1.33 4.98 -9.49
CA LEU A 171 2.37 4.12 -8.93
C LEU A 171 2.13 3.94 -7.43
N PHE A 172 1.68 2.76 -7.07
CA PHE A 172 1.36 2.41 -5.69
C PHE A 172 2.57 1.91 -4.90
N TYR A 173 3.42 1.13 -5.52
CA TYR A 173 4.58 0.51 -4.88
C TYR A 173 5.75 0.47 -5.85
N HIS A 174 6.96 0.66 -5.31
CA HIS A 174 8.23 0.30 -5.96
C HIS A 174 9.20 -0.32 -4.97
N GLY A 175 10.00 -1.27 -5.45
CA GLY A 175 11.08 -1.88 -4.69
C GLY A 175 12.20 -0.88 -4.37
N SER A 176 12.96 -1.11 -3.29
CA SER A 176 14.12 -0.29 -2.88
C SER A 176 15.46 -1.00 -3.06
N ASN A 177 15.44 -2.32 -3.26
CA ASN A 177 16.68 -3.08 -3.42
C ASN A 177 17.35 -2.76 -4.77
N PRO A 178 18.56 -2.23 -4.77
CA PRO A 178 19.24 -1.89 -6.02
C PRO A 178 19.68 -3.13 -6.81
N LEU A 179 20.00 -4.24 -6.14
CA LEU A 179 20.37 -5.48 -6.82
C LEU A 179 19.15 -6.39 -6.93
N ILE A 180 18.76 -6.71 -8.16
CA ILE A 180 17.57 -7.48 -8.44
C ILE A 180 17.86 -8.69 -9.33
N TYR A 181 17.00 -9.70 -9.21
CA TYR A 181 16.99 -10.88 -10.09
C TYR A 181 15.89 -10.75 -11.15
N SER A 182 16.03 -11.51 -12.21
CA SER A 182 14.97 -11.64 -13.21
C SER A 182 13.65 -12.08 -12.56
N ASN A 183 12.53 -11.64 -13.14
CA ASN A 183 11.18 -11.89 -12.62
C ASN A 183 10.87 -11.26 -11.25
N THR A 184 11.71 -10.33 -10.77
CA THR A 184 11.42 -9.56 -9.54
C THR A 184 10.29 -8.56 -9.79
N ALA A 185 9.31 -8.50 -8.89
CA ALA A 185 8.26 -7.49 -8.90
C ALA A 185 8.83 -6.16 -8.38
N ILE A 186 9.09 -5.22 -9.28
CA ILE A 186 9.71 -3.94 -8.94
C ILE A 186 8.73 -2.81 -8.74
N ALA A 187 7.53 -2.92 -9.31
CA ALA A 187 6.50 -1.89 -9.16
C ALA A 187 5.09 -2.51 -9.15
N LYS A 188 4.16 -1.79 -8.53
CA LYS A 188 2.71 -2.05 -8.62
C LYS A 188 2.01 -0.74 -8.93
N ILE A 189 1.11 -0.78 -9.90
CA ILE A 189 0.34 0.38 -10.38
C ILE A 189 -1.12 0.12 -10.07
N ILE A 190 -1.77 1.08 -9.43
CA ILE A 190 -3.24 1.10 -9.34
C ILE A 190 -3.74 1.61 -10.69
N LYS A 191 -4.29 0.70 -11.49
CA LYS A 191 -4.82 1.03 -12.80
C LYS A 191 -5.95 2.05 -12.68
N ASP A 192 -5.97 3.03 -13.56
CA ASP A 192 -7.14 3.88 -13.69
C ASP A 192 -8.29 3.05 -14.23
N THR A 193 -9.42 3.11 -13.55
CA THR A 193 -10.67 2.57 -14.06
C THR A 193 -11.29 3.64 -14.92
N ASP A 194 -11.52 3.33 -16.19
CA ASP A 194 -12.35 4.16 -17.04
C ASP A 194 -13.68 4.37 -16.30
N PHE A 195 -13.95 5.61 -15.92
CA PHE A 195 -15.29 5.98 -15.46
C PHE A 195 -16.19 5.88 -16.70
N ILE A 196 -16.84 4.71 -16.85
CA ILE A 196 -17.97 4.56 -17.78
C ILE A 196 -19.20 5.25 -17.18
#